data_af05d5f84f93548097ab236c947b84fc
#
_entry.id   af05d5f84f93548097ab236c947b84fc
#
_cell.length_a   1.000
_cell.length_b   1.000
_cell.length_c   1.000
_cell.angle_alpha   90.00
_cell.angle_beta   90.00
_cell.angle_gamma   90.00
#
_symmetry.space_group_name_H-M   'P 1'
#
loop_
_entity.id
_entity.type
_entity.pdbx_description
1 polymer ?
#
loop_
_entity_poly.entity_id
_entity_poly.type
_entity_poly.pdbx_seq_one_letter_code
_entity_poly.pdbx_strand_id
1 'polypeptide(L)'
;MKVSPHAPGSLISLPLSSIISRPVAIGYDVLEDRLYWTDVTRNSISRSFLNGSMFEVLFYQNVQIPDGLAVDIVGRNLYWTDTGTDKLEVSKLDGSYRKALITSGLDEPRDIILDISKGSVVEMDMEGNKTPYLIVRCIAVY
;
A
#
# COMPACT_ATOMS: atom_id res chain seq x y z
N MET A 1 28.80 5.49 -8.38
CA MET A 1 28.70 3.99 -8.35
C MET A 1 28.02 3.54 -9.63
N LYS A 2 28.72 2.87 -10.52
CA LYS A 2 28.13 2.38 -11.76
C LYS A 2 27.29 1.15 -11.41
N VAL A 3 25.99 1.24 -11.58
CA VAL A 3 25.09 0.08 -11.54
C VAL A 3 25.34 -0.69 -12.83
N SER A 4 25.93 -1.87 -12.74
CA SER A 4 26.04 -2.79 -13.88
C SER A 4 24.63 -3.17 -14.34
N PRO A 5 24.33 -3.16 -15.65
CA PRO A 5 23.06 -3.64 -16.14
C PRO A 5 22.93 -5.12 -15.77
N HIS A 6 21.92 -5.43 -14.97
CA HIS A 6 21.61 -6.83 -14.62
C HIS A 6 21.16 -7.57 -15.86
N ALA A 7 21.66 -8.78 -16.02
CA ALA A 7 21.21 -9.68 -17.07
C ALA A 7 19.70 -9.92 -16.92
N PRO A 8 18.91 -9.90 -18.01
CA PRO A 8 17.48 -10.17 -17.94
C PRO A 8 17.26 -11.58 -17.36
N GLY A 9 16.53 -11.65 -16.25
CA GLY A 9 16.17 -12.90 -15.57
C GLY A 9 16.96 -13.23 -14.29
N SER A 10 17.86 -12.37 -13.81
CA SER A 10 18.49 -12.59 -12.50
C SER A 10 17.53 -12.18 -11.37
N LEU A 11 17.19 -13.14 -10.50
CA LEU A 11 16.46 -12.87 -9.27
C LEU A 11 17.39 -12.17 -8.27
N ILE A 12 17.02 -10.98 -7.84
CA ILE A 12 17.71 -10.27 -6.77
C ILE A 12 16.95 -10.53 -5.47
N SER A 13 17.63 -11.16 -4.51
CA SER A 13 17.08 -11.29 -3.17
C SER A 13 17.31 -9.98 -2.41
N LEU A 14 16.24 -9.38 -1.93
CA LEU A 14 16.34 -8.23 -1.03
C LEU A 14 16.69 -8.71 0.39
N PRO A 15 17.52 -7.98 1.14
CA PRO A 15 17.95 -8.37 2.48
C PRO A 15 16.87 -8.05 3.54
N LEU A 16 15.65 -8.51 3.31
CA LEU A 16 14.48 -8.19 4.14
C LEU A 16 13.99 -9.36 4.99
N SER A 17 14.60 -10.54 4.88
CA SER A 17 14.12 -11.78 5.50
C SER A 17 13.98 -11.71 7.03
N SER A 18 14.75 -10.86 7.69
CA SER A 18 14.65 -10.68 9.16
C SER A 18 13.49 -9.79 9.61
N ILE A 19 12.98 -8.95 8.71
CA ILE A 19 11.94 -7.95 9.01
C ILE A 19 10.57 -8.28 8.39
N ILE A 20 10.52 -9.25 7.49
CA ILE A 20 9.31 -9.73 6.83
C ILE A 20 8.97 -11.13 7.34
N SER A 21 7.68 -11.39 7.60
CA SER A 21 7.19 -12.71 7.98
C SER A 21 6.31 -13.31 6.88
N ARG A 22 5.14 -12.75 6.67
CA ARG A 22 4.21 -13.18 5.60
C ARG A 22 3.66 -11.97 4.86
N PRO A 23 4.45 -11.40 3.92
CA PRO A 23 3.99 -10.27 3.12
C PRO A 23 2.94 -10.75 2.12
N VAL A 24 1.91 -9.93 1.92
CA VAL A 24 0.83 -10.22 0.96
C VAL A 24 0.81 -9.18 -0.14
N ALA A 25 0.91 -7.90 0.19
CA ALA A 25 0.96 -6.83 -0.77
C ALA A 25 2.24 -5.99 -0.61
N ILE A 26 2.71 -5.44 -1.72
CA ILE A 26 3.94 -4.67 -1.79
C ILE A 26 3.75 -3.44 -2.68
N GLY A 27 4.31 -2.32 -2.27
CA GLY A 27 4.36 -1.09 -3.05
C GLY A 27 5.73 -0.44 -2.96
N TYR A 28 6.09 0.33 -3.97
CA TYR A 28 7.37 0.99 -4.05
C TYR A 28 7.23 2.46 -4.41
N ASP A 29 7.88 3.31 -3.62
CA ASP A 29 8.00 4.74 -3.88
C ASP A 29 9.35 5.03 -4.53
N VAL A 30 9.32 5.29 -5.82
CA VAL A 30 10.52 5.55 -6.63
C VAL A 30 11.17 6.90 -6.28
N LEU A 31 10.45 7.84 -5.68
CA LEU A 31 10.99 9.16 -5.34
C LEU A 31 11.85 9.15 -4.08
N GLU A 32 11.47 8.34 -3.09
CA GLU A 32 12.22 8.21 -1.83
C GLU A 32 12.97 6.87 -1.72
N ASP A 33 12.89 6.02 -2.75
CA ASP A 33 13.53 4.70 -2.78
C ASP A 33 13.07 3.79 -1.63
N ARG A 34 11.77 3.85 -1.31
CA ARG A 34 11.17 3.12 -0.19
C ARG A 34 10.22 2.03 -0.64
N LEU A 35 10.36 0.89 0.03
CA LEU A 35 9.48 -0.26 -0.08
C LEU A 35 8.44 -0.21 1.04
N TYR A 36 7.20 -0.51 0.69
CA TYR A 36 6.06 -0.66 1.61
C TYR A 36 5.48 -2.05 1.46
N TRP A 37 5.04 -2.66 2.56
CA TRP A 37 4.39 -3.97 2.51
C TRP A 37 3.39 -4.16 3.64
N THR A 38 2.44 -5.05 3.39
CA THR A 38 1.54 -5.60 4.39
C THR A 38 2.07 -6.94 4.88
N ASP A 39 1.90 -7.26 6.15
CA ASP A 39 2.29 -8.54 6.75
C ASP A 39 1.14 -9.10 7.57
N VAL A 40 0.53 -10.20 7.10
CA VAL A 40 -0.66 -10.79 7.74
C VAL A 40 -0.33 -11.67 8.93
N THR A 41 0.91 -12.08 9.14
CA THR A 41 1.34 -12.75 10.37
C THR A 41 1.61 -11.75 11.49
N ARG A 42 2.15 -10.60 11.14
CA ARG A 42 2.43 -9.52 12.09
C ARG A 42 1.27 -8.54 12.26
N ASN A 43 0.22 -8.67 11.45
CA ASN A 43 -0.91 -7.75 11.39
C ASN A 43 -0.44 -6.30 11.28
N SER A 44 0.44 -6.03 10.32
CA SER A 44 1.12 -4.74 10.23
C SER A 44 1.32 -4.26 8.80
N ILE A 45 1.52 -2.95 8.70
CA ILE A 45 1.98 -2.28 7.49
C ILE A 45 3.31 -1.61 7.82
N SER A 46 4.33 -1.87 7.01
CA SER A 46 5.70 -1.46 7.27
C SER A 46 6.36 -0.87 6.04
N ARG A 47 7.46 -0.16 6.25
CA ARG A 47 8.31 0.37 5.18
C ARG A 47 9.79 0.25 5.53
N SER A 48 10.65 0.25 4.51
CA SER A 48 12.10 0.38 4.63
C SER A 48 12.70 0.86 3.32
N PHE A 49 14.00 1.16 3.31
CA PHE A 49 14.74 1.20 2.05
C PHE A 49 14.91 -0.22 1.49
N LEU A 50 15.23 -0.34 0.20
CA LEU A 50 15.44 -1.65 -0.45
C LEU A 50 16.54 -2.49 0.19
N ASN A 51 17.54 -1.87 0.83
CA ASN A 51 18.59 -2.56 1.56
C ASN A 51 18.19 -2.98 2.99
N GLY A 52 16.92 -2.77 3.39
CA GLY A 52 16.39 -3.07 4.71
C GLY A 52 16.69 -2.03 5.78
N SER A 53 17.48 -0.99 5.47
CA SER A 53 17.75 0.09 6.43
C SER A 53 16.52 0.96 6.65
N MET A 54 16.49 1.67 7.76
CA MET A 54 15.37 2.54 8.18
C MET A 54 14.04 1.79 8.20
N PHE A 55 14.05 0.52 8.62
CA PHE A 55 12.85 -0.27 8.85
C PHE A 55 11.95 0.41 9.89
N GLU A 56 10.67 0.51 9.55
CA GLU A 56 9.67 1.15 10.39
C GLU A 56 8.33 0.44 10.22
N VAL A 57 7.68 0.10 11.33
CA VAL A 57 6.29 -0.34 11.34
C VAL A 57 5.41 0.89 11.41
N LEU A 58 4.67 1.16 10.33
CA LEU A 58 3.76 2.31 10.26
C LEU A 58 2.49 2.06 11.06
N PHE A 59 1.88 0.87 10.89
CA PHE A 59 0.62 0.52 11.53
C PHE A 59 0.63 -0.92 12.01
N TYR A 60 0.15 -1.14 13.23
CA TYR A 60 -0.14 -2.44 13.83
C TYR A 60 -1.39 -2.39 14.71
N GLN A 61 -1.81 -1.20 15.15
CA GLN A 61 -3.04 -1.04 15.92
C GLN A 61 -4.24 -0.97 14.97
N ASN A 62 -5.30 -1.72 15.31
CA ASN A 62 -6.51 -1.83 14.48
C ASN A 62 -6.22 -2.29 13.03
N VAL A 63 -5.19 -3.11 12.86
CA VAL A 63 -4.86 -3.83 11.64
C VAL A 63 -5.04 -5.31 11.93
N GLN A 64 -5.85 -6.01 11.13
CA GLN A 64 -6.14 -7.43 11.35
C GLN A 64 -5.62 -8.31 10.21
N ILE A 65 -6.12 -8.10 8.99
CA ILE A 65 -5.69 -8.84 7.80
C ILE A 65 -5.47 -7.83 6.67
N PRO A 66 -4.32 -7.14 6.65
CA PRO A 66 -4.04 -6.16 5.62
C PRO A 66 -3.65 -6.88 4.32
N ASP A 67 -4.57 -6.97 3.36
CA ASP A 67 -4.38 -7.70 2.12
C ASP A 67 -3.90 -6.84 0.95
N GLY A 68 -4.54 -5.71 0.68
CA GLY A 68 -4.19 -4.84 -0.43
C GLY A 68 -3.39 -3.61 0.01
N LEU A 69 -2.47 -3.15 -0.85
CA LEU A 69 -1.66 -1.96 -0.62
C LEU A 69 -1.41 -1.23 -1.92
N ALA A 70 -1.52 0.09 -1.91
CA ALA A 70 -1.17 0.91 -3.05
C ALA A 70 -0.45 2.20 -2.62
N VAL A 71 0.65 2.51 -3.29
CA VAL A 71 1.45 3.72 -3.08
C VAL A 71 1.07 4.76 -4.13
N ASP A 72 0.52 5.87 -3.69
CA ASP A 72 0.27 7.05 -4.52
C ASP A 72 1.51 7.96 -4.47
N ILE A 73 2.35 7.82 -5.48
CA ILE A 73 3.60 8.58 -5.60
C ILE A 73 3.33 10.07 -5.78
N VAL A 74 2.28 10.42 -6.51
CA VAL A 74 1.93 11.83 -6.83
C VAL A 74 1.33 12.54 -5.63
N GLY A 75 0.30 11.95 -5.03
CA GLY A 75 -0.37 12.51 -3.85
C GLY A 75 0.37 12.28 -2.54
N ARG A 76 1.42 11.44 -2.55
CA ARG A 76 2.23 11.05 -1.37
C ARG A 76 1.38 10.37 -0.31
N ASN A 77 0.50 9.46 -0.73
CA ASN A 77 -0.40 8.72 0.14
C ASN A 77 -0.19 7.22 0.04
N LEU A 78 -0.53 6.53 1.12
CA LEU A 78 -0.56 5.08 1.22
C LEU A 78 -2.00 4.64 1.44
N TYR A 79 -2.49 3.76 0.58
CA TYR A 79 -3.83 3.16 0.70
C TYR A 79 -3.71 1.68 1.00
N TRP A 80 -4.60 1.15 1.83
CA TRP A 80 -4.65 -0.28 2.10
C TRP A 80 -6.06 -0.76 2.40
N THR A 81 -6.30 -2.02 2.07
CA THR A 81 -7.51 -2.75 2.46
C THR A 81 -7.19 -3.69 3.62
N ASP A 82 -8.14 -3.85 4.51
CA ASP A 82 -8.04 -4.77 5.63
C ASP A 82 -9.28 -5.68 5.63
N THR A 83 -9.08 -6.93 5.25
CA THR A 83 -10.14 -7.96 5.18
C THR A 83 -10.70 -8.32 6.54
N GLY A 84 -9.90 -8.18 7.61
CA GLY A 84 -10.35 -8.50 8.97
C GLY A 84 -11.25 -7.43 9.56
N THR A 85 -11.15 -6.19 9.09
CA THR A 85 -11.97 -5.05 9.55
C THR A 85 -12.95 -4.55 8.49
N ASP A 86 -12.91 -5.12 7.27
CA ASP A 86 -13.69 -4.70 6.11
C ASP A 86 -13.60 -3.21 5.82
N LYS A 87 -12.36 -2.69 5.81
CA LYS A 87 -12.09 -1.26 5.63
C LYS A 87 -11.13 -0.99 4.49
N LEU A 88 -11.29 0.20 3.92
CA LEU A 88 -10.28 0.88 3.14
C LEU A 88 -9.78 2.09 3.93
N GLU A 89 -8.47 2.18 4.09
CA GLU A 89 -7.84 3.27 4.85
C GLU A 89 -6.76 3.97 4.01
N VAL A 90 -6.43 5.16 4.41
CA VAL A 90 -5.38 6.00 3.80
C VAL A 90 -4.54 6.66 4.88
N SER A 91 -3.27 6.89 4.56
CA SER A 91 -2.37 7.77 5.33
C SER A 91 -1.42 8.51 4.40
N LYS A 92 -0.63 9.42 4.95
CA LYS A 92 0.60 9.86 4.27
C LYS A 92 1.62 8.72 4.25
N LEU A 93 2.60 8.81 3.34
CA LEU A 93 3.65 7.78 3.21
C LEU A 93 4.53 7.62 4.46
N ASP A 94 4.59 8.63 5.32
CA ASP A 94 5.28 8.58 6.62
C ASP A 94 4.43 8.00 7.76
N GLY A 95 3.17 7.61 7.48
CA GLY A 95 2.22 7.09 8.46
C GLY A 95 1.39 8.14 9.17
N SER A 96 1.60 9.43 8.91
CA SER A 96 0.77 10.49 9.47
C SER A 96 -0.61 10.57 8.83
N TYR A 97 -1.57 11.20 9.50
CA TYR A 97 -2.92 11.45 8.99
C TYR A 97 -3.69 10.19 8.55
N ARG A 98 -3.60 9.11 9.31
CA ARG A 98 -4.37 7.89 9.08
C ARG A 98 -5.88 8.17 9.16
N LYS A 99 -6.62 7.72 8.14
CA LYS A 99 -8.07 7.89 8.04
C LYS A 99 -8.71 6.68 7.37
N ALA A 100 -9.84 6.24 7.91
CA ALA A 100 -10.69 5.28 7.20
C ALA A 100 -11.52 6.01 6.14
N LEU A 101 -11.43 5.55 4.89
CA LEU A 101 -12.20 6.08 3.75
C LEU A 101 -13.52 5.34 3.59
N ILE A 102 -13.49 4.01 3.69
CA ILE A 102 -14.67 3.16 3.58
C ILE A 102 -14.70 2.26 4.81
N THR A 103 -15.82 2.30 5.55
CA THR A 103 -16.02 1.54 6.80
C THR A 103 -17.24 0.63 6.76
N SER A 104 -17.98 0.61 5.64
CA SER A 104 -19.18 -0.20 5.48
C SER A 104 -19.38 -0.55 4.00
N GLY A 105 -20.09 -1.64 3.74
CA GLY A 105 -20.40 -2.08 2.37
C GLY A 105 -19.24 -2.77 1.64
N LEU A 106 -18.10 -2.99 2.29
CA LEU A 106 -17.04 -3.86 1.81
C LEU A 106 -17.24 -5.26 2.39
N ASP A 107 -16.99 -6.26 1.58
CA ASP A 107 -16.99 -7.66 1.98
C ASP A 107 -15.67 -8.28 1.52
N GLU A 108 -14.80 -8.58 2.46
CA GLU A 108 -13.46 -9.11 2.22
C GLU A 108 -12.65 -8.37 1.13
N PRO A 109 -12.37 -7.06 1.28
CA PRO A 109 -11.60 -6.31 0.29
C PRO A 109 -10.16 -6.85 0.22
N ARG A 110 -9.79 -7.47 -0.92
CA ARG A 110 -8.53 -8.22 -1.07
C ARG A 110 -7.42 -7.41 -1.72
N ASP A 111 -7.76 -6.51 -2.64
CA ASP A 111 -6.76 -5.79 -3.41
C ASP A 111 -7.21 -4.36 -3.69
N ILE A 112 -6.25 -3.50 -4.01
CA ILE A 112 -6.46 -2.10 -4.28
C ILE A 112 -5.61 -1.65 -5.47
N ILE A 113 -6.22 -1.00 -6.44
CA ILE A 113 -5.55 -0.42 -7.60
C ILE A 113 -5.83 1.07 -7.64
N LEU A 114 -4.78 1.84 -7.86
CA LEU A 114 -4.87 3.27 -8.11
C LEU A 114 -4.93 3.53 -9.61
N ASP A 115 -5.99 4.17 -10.07
CA ASP A 115 -6.08 4.63 -11.46
C ASP A 115 -5.64 6.09 -11.55
N ILE A 116 -4.41 6.31 -12.01
CA ILE A 116 -3.80 7.63 -12.21
C ILE A 116 -3.92 8.12 -13.65
N SER A 117 -4.80 7.52 -14.45
CA SER A 117 -4.88 7.71 -15.91
C SER A 117 -5.13 9.16 -16.38
N LYS A 118 -5.41 10.09 -15.48
CA LYS A 118 -5.66 11.50 -15.84
C LYS A 118 -4.93 12.51 -14.94
N GLY A 119 -3.86 12.12 -14.27
CA GLY A 119 -3.06 13.02 -13.43
C GLY A 119 -3.82 13.66 -12.27
N SER A 120 -4.97 13.12 -11.93
CA SER A 120 -5.86 13.62 -10.90
C SER A 120 -6.36 12.45 -10.07
N VAL A 121 -6.26 12.57 -8.77
CA VAL A 121 -6.87 11.67 -7.81
C VAL A 121 -8.38 11.92 -7.84
N VAL A 122 -9.21 10.91 -8.08
CA VAL A 122 -10.67 11.03 -8.04
C VAL A 122 -11.18 10.33 -6.81
N GLU A 123 -11.64 11.08 -5.83
CA GLU A 123 -12.49 10.57 -4.79
C GLU A 123 -13.93 10.58 -5.33
N MET A 124 -14.58 9.42 -5.38
CA MET A 124 -16.02 9.39 -5.56
C MET A 124 -16.64 9.60 -4.19
N ASP A 125 -17.34 10.71 -4.02
CA ASP A 125 -18.23 10.83 -2.88
C ASP A 125 -19.39 9.83 -3.02
N MET A 126 -20.04 9.52 -1.92
CA MET A 126 -21.16 8.56 -1.87
C MET A 126 -22.39 9.02 -2.69
N GLU A 127 -22.37 10.21 -3.28
CA GLU A 127 -23.43 10.81 -4.08
C GLU A 127 -23.14 10.80 -5.58
N GLY A 128 -21.96 10.27 -5.99
CA GLY A 128 -21.59 10.15 -7.41
C GLY A 128 -21.09 11.44 -8.06
N ASN A 129 -20.75 12.47 -7.29
CA ASN A 129 -20.18 13.70 -7.79
C ASN A 129 -18.66 13.54 -8.02
N LYS A 130 -18.23 13.85 -9.23
CA LYS A 130 -16.83 13.80 -9.63
C LYS A 130 -16.07 14.97 -9.04
N THR A 131 -15.29 14.72 -8.01
CA THR A 131 -14.12 15.54 -7.72
C THR A 131 -12.92 14.97 -8.52
N PRO A 132 -11.97 15.76 -8.99
CA PRO A 132 -10.85 15.27 -9.83
C PRO A 132 -9.80 14.55 -8.97
N TYR A 133 -9.94 13.21 -8.71
CA TYR A 133 -9.13 12.53 -7.73
C TYR A 133 -9.06 11.02 -7.94
N LEU A 134 -8.28 10.30 -7.22
CA LEU A 134 -7.92 8.91 -7.27
C LEU A 134 -9.11 7.95 -7.40
N ILE A 135 -9.16 7.16 -8.48
CA ILE A 135 -10.06 6.01 -8.53
C ILE A 135 -9.38 4.86 -7.79
N VAL A 136 -9.86 4.60 -6.59
CA VAL A 136 -9.51 3.40 -5.83
C VAL A 136 -10.46 2.29 -6.26
N ARG A 137 -9.97 1.28 -6.95
CA ARG A 137 -10.73 0.07 -7.25
C ARG A 137 -10.35 -1.00 -6.23
N CYS A 138 -11.26 -1.32 -5.34
CA CYS A 138 -11.16 -2.52 -4.51
C CYS A 138 -11.63 -3.70 -5.36
N ILE A 139 -10.76 -4.69 -5.54
CA ILE A 139 -11.12 -5.96 -6.18
C ILE A 139 -11.49 -6.92 -5.06
N ALA A 140 -12.78 -7.18 -4.91
CA ALA A 140 -13.25 -8.31 -4.12
C ALA A 140 -13.18 -9.56 -5.02
N VAL A 141 -12.47 -10.56 -4.58
CA VAL A 141 -12.48 -11.88 -5.23
C VAL A 141 -13.59 -12.68 -4.55
N TYR A 142 -14.66 -12.91 -5.30
CA TYR A 142 -15.75 -13.82 -4.88
C TYR A 142 -15.32 -15.27 -5.01
#